data_5785d79435027e5088beaba20b1faaad
#
_entry.id   5785d79435027e5088beaba20b1faaad
#
_cell.length_a   1.000
_cell.length_b   1.000
_cell.length_c   1.000
_cell.angle_alpha   90.00
_cell.angle_beta   90.00
_cell.angle_gamma   90.00
#
_symmetry.space_group_name_H-M   'P 1'
#
loop_
_entity.id
_entity.type
_entity.pdbx_description
1 polymer ?
#
loop_
_entity_poly.entity_id
_entity_poly.type
_entity_poly.pdbx_seq_one_letter_code
_entity_poly.pdbx_strand_id
1 'polypeptide(L)'
;LKFSPTGPSFRLRNWIGRLMRRNHRKVLIIDEEIVFLGGVNVKAKFRAWDDMYLKLTGNLARPLLRGFAKSYISSGGNRRNVRRFLGRGLEKFIPIWRDKLKFIIHSPNSASLPRGQRVFSTALAMAKETFNLLTPYYVPDRKFLKAVRLARKRGVKVNIFLPRRTDVRLAELIARAYYDITTRAGADIYFLPDMHHGKAMTVDKNLGMVGSMNLTPRSFSHQEESGVSFTDSEMVDELNALFNDLRQRA
;
A
#
# COMPACT_ATOMS: atom_id res chain seq x y z
N LEU A 1 14.02 20.62 -1.82
CA LEU A 1 13.47 19.74 -2.87
C LEU A 1 13.03 20.60 -4.04
N LYS A 2 13.86 20.69 -5.08
CA LYS A 2 13.48 21.35 -6.35
C LYS A 2 12.58 20.39 -7.12
N PHE A 3 11.35 20.79 -7.35
CA PHE A 3 10.41 20.11 -8.23
C PHE A 3 10.78 20.49 -9.69
N SER A 4 11.36 19.57 -10.45
CA SER A 4 11.62 19.77 -11.87
C SER A 4 10.60 18.99 -12.70
N PRO A 5 9.73 19.64 -13.47
CA PRO A 5 8.90 18.96 -14.46
C PRO A 5 9.77 18.63 -15.68
N THR A 6 10.10 17.36 -15.88
CA THR A 6 10.97 16.92 -16.96
C THR A 6 10.20 16.51 -18.20
N GLY A 7 10.54 17.10 -19.33
CA GLY A 7 10.41 16.61 -20.70
C GLY A 7 9.31 17.23 -21.57
N PRO A 8 9.62 17.56 -22.83
CA PRO A 8 8.74 18.27 -23.75
C PRO A 8 7.94 17.33 -24.64
N SER A 9 6.78 16.95 -24.19
CA SER A 9 5.70 16.50 -25.09
C SER A 9 4.37 16.89 -24.49
N PHE A 10 3.97 18.11 -24.79
CA PHE A 10 2.84 18.80 -24.23
C PHE A 10 1.54 18.40 -24.92
N ARG A 11 0.73 17.58 -24.23
CA ARG A 11 -0.73 17.67 -24.32
C ARG A 11 -1.22 18.14 -22.95
N LEU A 12 -1.96 19.25 -22.91
CA LEU A 12 -2.43 19.94 -21.70
C LEU A 12 -3.09 18.98 -20.67
N ARG A 13 -3.79 17.95 -21.16
CA ARG A 13 -4.41 16.89 -20.34
C ARG A 13 -3.40 16.04 -19.57
N ASN A 14 -2.20 15.84 -20.10
CA ASN A 14 -1.14 15.08 -19.44
C ASN A 14 -0.39 15.91 -18.38
N TRP A 15 -0.41 17.22 -18.49
CA TRP A 15 0.22 18.14 -17.56
C TRP A 15 -0.51 18.19 -16.23
N ILE A 16 -1.84 18.32 -16.22
CA ILE A 16 -2.68 18.28 -15.00
C ILE A 16 -2.51 16.93 -14.29
N GLY A 17 -2.51 15.81 -15.02
CA GLY A 17 -2.28 14.50 -14.46
C GLY A 17 -0.88 14.32 -13.82
N ARG A 18 0.14 14.99 -14.34
CA ARG A 18 1.49 15.00 -13.75
C ARG A 18 1.59 15.86 -12.50
N LEU A 19 0.91 17.00 -12.44
CA LEU A 19 0.84 17.85 -11.25
C LEU A 19 0.18 17.14 -10.06
N MET A 20 -0.76 16.24 -10.32
CA MET A 20 -1.46 15.48 -9.28
C MET A 20 -0.69 14.25 -8.79
N ARG A 21 0.37 13.85 -9.49
CA ARG A 21 1.17 12.68 -9.08
C ARG A 21 2.03 13.00 -7.88
N ARG A 22 2.00 12.09 -6.90
CA ARG A 22 2.79 12.21 -5.67
C ARG A 22 3.54 10.91 -5.42
N ASN A 23 4.77 11.03 -4.98
CA ASN A 23 5.48 9.91 -4.38
C ASN A 23 4.94 9.71 -2.97
N HIS A 24 4.20 8.62 -2.77
CA HIS A 24 3.61 8.27 -1.48
C HIS A 24 4.33 7.10 -0.81
N ARG A 25 5.42 6.62 -1.40
CA ARG A 25 6.27 5.59 -0.81
C ARG A 25 6.92 6.12 0.45
N LYS A 26 6.84 5.36 1.52
CA LYS A 26 7.49 5.63 2.79
C LYS A 26 8.54 4.54 3.00
N VAL A 27 9.74 4.84 2.54
CA VAL A 27 10.87 3.93 2.57
C VAL A 27 12.06 4.67 3.13
N LEU A 28 12.61 4.18 4.24
CA LEU A 28 13.86 4.64 4.82
C LEU A 28 14.91 3.54 4.61
N ILE A 29 16.04 3.88 4.02
CA ILE A 29 17.13 2.96 3.74
C ILE A 29 18.37 3.47 4.46
N ILE A 30 18.99 2.62 5.27
CA ILE A 30 20.18 2.91 6.06
C ILE A 30 21.29 1.98 5.60
N ASP A 31 22.43 2.55 5.20
CA ASP A 31 23.65 1.86 4.78
C ASP A 31 23.44 0.76 3.72
N GLU A 32 22.38 0.89 2.92
CA GLU A 32 22.00 -0.07 1.89
C GLU A 32 21.61 -1.47 2.39
N GLU A 33 21.60 -1.67 3.70
CA GLU A 33 21.39 -2.96 4.36
C GLU A 33 20.12 -3.02 5.19
N ILE A 34 19.68 -1.89 5.76
CA ILE A 34 18.49 -1.84 6.60
C ILE A 34 17.44 -1.00 5.90
N VAL A 35 16.24 -1.54 5.76
CA VAL A 35 15.12 -0.83 5.17
C VAL A 35 13.92 -0.88 6.10
N PHE A 36 13.31 0.27 6.30
CA PHE A 36 11.99 0.40 6.88
C PHE A 36 11.01 0.83 5.78
N LEU A 37 9.91 0.10 5.63
CA LEU A 37 8.87 0.47 4.70
C LEU A 37 7.49 0.26 5.33
N GLY A 38 6.54 1.16 5.02
CA GLY A 38 5.18 1.07 5.58
C GLY A 38 4.37 2.34 5.44
N GLY A 39 3.59 2.65 6.47
CA GLY A 39 2.68 3.80 6.53
C GLY A 39 3.29 5.08 7.08
N VAL A 40 4.32 4.98 7.92
CA VAL A 40 4.80 6.07 8.78
C VAL A 40 5.28 7.30 7.99
N ASN A 41 4.75 8.45 8.35
CA ASN A 41 5.19 9.76 7.88
C ASN A 41 6.08 10.42 8.94
N VAL A 42 7.30 10.83 8.55
CA VAL A 42 8.21 11.55 9.45
C VAL A 42 7.77 13.01 9.55
N LYS A 43 6.81 13.29 10.44
CA LYS A 43 6.30 14.63 10.71
C LYS A 43 5.80 14.72 12.14
N ALA A 44 6.18 15.79 12.87
CA ALA A 44 5.86 15.97 14.29
C ALA A 44 4.37 15.82 14.62
N LYS A 45 3.47 16.34 13.77
CA LYS A 45 2.01 16.25 13.99
C LYS A 45 1.45 14.83 13.97
N PHE A 46 2.20 13.86 13.45
CA PHE A 46 1.77 12.45 13.33
C PHE A 46 2.35 11.56 14.44
N ARG A 47 3.04 12.18 15.42
CA ARG A 47 3.74 11.44 16.50
C ARG A 47 2.78 10.60 17.37
N ALA A 48 1.54 11.03 17.50
CA ALA A 48 0.53 10.36 18.31
C ALA A 48 -0.29 9.32 17.50
N TRP A 49 0.03 9.07 16.22
CA TRP A 49 -0.70 8.11 15.42
C TRP A 49 -0.12 6.72 15.59
N ASP A 50 -0.99 5.74 15.67
CA ASP A 50 -0.60 4.35 15.48
C ASP A 50 -0.28 4.12 14.00
N ASP A 51 0.90 3.64 13.69
CA ASP A 51 1.33 3.34 12.32
C ASP A 51 2.25 2.11 12.33
N MET A 52 2.64 1.61 11.18
CA MET A 52 3.48 0.42 11.09
C MET A 52 4.57 0.53 10.03
N TYR A 53 5.71 -0.04 10.37
CA TYR A 53 6.81 -0.32 9.47
C TYR A 53 7.16 -1.80 9.48
N LEU A 54 7.52 -2.30 8.32
CA LEU A 54 8.25 -3.56 8.19
C LEU A 54 9.73 -3.24 8.11
N LYS A 55 10.54 -3.85 8.98
CA LYS A 55 12.00 -3.79 8.93
C LYS A 55 12.54 -4.96 8.13
N LEU A 56 13.36 -4.69 7.13
CA LEU A 56 14.05 -5.68 6.32
C LEU A 56 15.56 -5.44 6.39
N THR A 57 16.35 -6.50 6.37
CA THR A 57 17.82 -6.41 6.49
C THR A 57 18.53 -7.17 5.37
N GLY A 58 19.80 -6.82 5.14
CA GLY A 58 20.71 -7.49 4.21
C GLY A 58 20.22 -7.40 2.75
N ASN A 59 20.33 -8.50 2.03
CA ASN A 59 20.03 -8.54 0.59
C ASN A 59 18.59 -8.21 0.23
N LEU A 60 17.66 -8.20 1.20
CA LEU A 60 16.27 -7.82 1.01
C LEU A 60 16.10 -6.31 0.76
N ALA A 61 17.08 -5.48 1.10
CA ALA A 61 17.09 -4.04 0.83
C ALA A 61 17.22 -3.71 -0.67
N ARG A 62 17.91 -4.53 -1.45
CA ARG A 62 18.26 -4.25 -2.86
C ARG A 62 17.09 -3.91 -3.78
N PRO A 63 15.92 -4.58 -3.74
CA PRO A 63 14.78 -4.20 -4.56
C PRO A 63 14.29 -2.78 -4.31
N LEU A 64 14.36 -2.33 -3.06
CA LEU A 64 13.91 -1.00 -2.65
C LEU A 64 14.93 0.09 -3.00
N LEU A 65 16.24 -0.21 -2.98
CA LEU A 65 17.28 0.66 -3.52
C LEU A 65 17.02 1.01 -5.00
N ARG A 66 16.56 0.05 -5.79
CA ARG A 66 16.19 0.29 -7.19
C ARG A 66 14.96 1.22 -7.29
N GLY A 67 13.97 1.03 -6.43
CA GLY A 67 12.80 1.93 -6.34
C GLY A 67 13.22 3.36 -5.97
N PHE A 68 14.11 3.49 -4.97
CA PHE A 68 14.70 4.77 -4.57
C PHE A 68 15.44 5.44 -5.73
N ALA A 69 16.33 4.72 -6.43
CA ALA A 69 17.11 5.25 -7.55
C ALA A 69 16.22 5.81 -8.66
N LYS A 70 15.11 5.14 -8.97
CA LYS A 70 14.13 5.63 -9.95
C LYS A 70 13.45 6.92 -9.49
N SER A 71 13.01 6.98 -8.24
CA SER A 71 12.39 8.18 -7.67
C SER A 71 13.39 9.35 -7.61
N TYR A 72 14.64 9.07 -7.22
CA TYR A 72 15.71 10.06 -7.19
C TYR A 72 15.95 10.70 -8.58
N ILE A 73 16.07 9.88 -9.64
CA ILE A 73 16.25 10.36 -11.01
C ILE A 73 15.02 11.14 -11.48
N SER A 74 13.81 10.64 -11.22
CA SER A 74 12.58 11.33 -11.64
C SER A 74 12.36 12.67 -10.94
N SER A 75 13.01 12.88 -9.79
CA SER A 75 13.03 14.15 -9.04
C SER A 75 14.18 15.08 -9.47
N GLY A 76 14.89 14.77 -10.55
CA GLY A 76 16.01 15.59 -11.07
C GLY A 76 17.38 15.23 -10.48
N GLY A 77 17.49 14.11 -9.75
CA GLY A 77 18.75 13.63 -9.22
C GLY A 77 19.70 13.11 -10.31
N ASN A 78 21.01 13.22 -10.07
CA ASN A 78 22.02 12.79 -11.04
C ASN A 78 22.06 11.25 -11.13
N ARG A 79 21.80 10.72 -12.34
CA ARG A 79 21.81 9.27 -12.59
C ARG A 79 23.14 8.59 -12.23
N ARG A 80 24.26 9.30 -12.33
CA ARG A 80 25.57 8.74 -11.97
C ARG A 80 25.66 8.32 -10.52
N ASN A 81 25.04 9.09 -9.60
CA ASN A 81 25.07 8.83 -8.15
C ASN A 81 24.35 7.54 -7.75
N VAL A 82 23.39 7.11 -8.55
CA VAL A 82 22.55 5.93 -8.25
C VAL A 82 22.72 4.80 -9.27
N ARG A 83 23.70 4.92 -10.18
CA ARG A 83 23.92 3.97 -11.28
C ARG A 83 24.08 2.54 -10.80
N ARG A 84 24.77 2.34 -9.65
CA ARG A 84 25.01 1.03 -9.05
C ARG A 84 23.72 0.30 -8.63
N PHE A 85 22.66 1.04 -8.30
CA PHE A 85 21.36 0.47 -7.92
C PHE A 85 20.47 0.14 -9.12
N LEU A 86 20.82 0.64 -10.29
CA LEU A 86 19.98 0.50 -11.46
C LEU A 86 20.09 -0.87 -12.13
N GLY A 87 21.19 -1.59 -12.03
CA GLY A 87 21.43 -2.90 -12.65
C GLY A 87 21.27 -2.93 -14.17
N ARG A 88 21.70 -4.00 -14.82
CA ARG A 88 21.40 -4.27 -16.24
C ARG A 88 19.98 -4.83 -16.34
N GLY A 89 19.15 -4.32 -17.28
CA GLY A 89 17.80 -4.87 -17.54
C GLY A 89 16.65 -4.21 -16.77
N LEU A 90 16.72 -2.90 -16.55
CA LEU A 90 15.74 -2.10 -15.81
C LEU A 90 14.34 -1.99 -16.40
N GLU A 91 14.11 -2.44 -17.62
CA GLU A 91 12.89 -2.15 -18.36
C GLU A 91 11.72 -3.08 -18.00
N LYS A 92 11.97 -4.25 -17.44
CA LYS A 92 10.91 -5.15 -17.02
C LYS A 92 10.75 -5.12 -15.50
N PHE A 93 9.64 -4.59 -15.05
CA PHE A 93 9.17 -4.64 -13.68
C PHE A 93 8.76 -6.07 -13.35
N ILE A 94 9.72 -6.95 -13.10
CA ILE A 94 9.44 -8.29 -12.59
C ILE A 94 9.20 -8.11 -11.09
N PRO A 95 8.07 -8.58 -10.55
CA PRO A 95 7.92 -8.70 -9.10
C PRO A 95 9.10 -9.51 -8.60
N ILE A 96 9.96 -8.89 -7.81
CA ILE A 96 11.14 -9.59 -7.31
C ILE A 96 10.65 -10.48 -6.20
N TRP A 97 10.50 -11.76 -6.50
CA TRP A 97 10.37 -12.80 -5.50
C TRP A 97 11.76 -13.05 -4.93
N ARG A 98 11.86 -12.97 -3.63
CA ARG A 98 12.97 -13.50 -2.88
C ARG A 98 12.38 -14.33 -1.75
N ASP A 99 12.61 -15.62 -1.82
CA ASP A 99 12.10 -16.59 -0.87
C ASP A 99 10.58 -16.42 -0.66
N LYS A 100 10.16 -16.11 0.55
CA LYS A 100 8.76 -15.91 0.94
C LYS A 100 8.28 -14.45 0.82
N LEU A 101 9.07 -13.55 0.21
CA LEU A 101 8.77 -12.11 0.12
C LEU A 101 8.57 -11.65 -1.32
N LYS A 102 7.55 -10.82 -1.55
CA LYS A 102 7.29 -10.18 -2.83
C LYS A 102 7.19 -8.66 -2.67
N PHE A 103 8.10 -7.95 -3.32
CA PHE A 103 8.10 -6.49 -3.33
C PHE A 103 7.11 -5.93 -4.34
N ILE A 104 6.24 -5.04 -3.88
CA ILE A 104 5.24 -4.35 -4.67
C ILE A 104 5.70 -2.90 -4.80
N ILE A 105 6.05 -2.50 -6.02
CA ILE A 105 6.39 -1.10 -6.32
C ILE A 105 5.41 -0.65 -7.40
N HIS A 106 4.46 0.18 -7.00
CA HIS A 106 3.43 0.71 -7.89
C HIS A 106 3.85 2.07 -8.44
N SER A 107 3.56 2.29 -9.71
CA SER A 107 3.68 3.60 -10.36
C SER A 107 2.49 3.80 -11.32
N PRO A 108 1.80 4.94 -11.26
CA PRO A 108 0.67 5.24 -12.14
C PRO A 108 1.03 5.29 -13.64
N ASN A 109 2.33 5.41 -13.96
CA ASN A 109 2.84 5.48 -15.33
C ASN A 109 3.08 4.12 -15.99
N SER A 110 2.99 3.03 -15.24
CA SER A 110 3.17 1.72 -15.88
C SER A 110 1.92 1.44 -16.73
N ALA A 111 2.11 1.15 -18.01
CA ALA A 111 1.04 0.77 -18.96
C ALA A 111 0.26 -0.48 -18.54
N SER A 112 0.71 -1.19 -17.53
CA SER A 112 -0.04 -2.23 -16.85
C SER A 112 -1.04 -1.59 -15.89
N LEU A 113 -2.31 -1.83 -16.12
CA LEU A 113 -3.49 -1.53 -15.31
C LEU A 113 -3.21 -1.40 -13.80
N PRO A 114 -4.01 -0.62 -13.06
CA PRO A 114 -3.77 -0.29 -11.65
C PRO A 114 -3.52 -1.54 -10.82
N ARG A 115 -2.24 -1.89 -10.67
CA ARG A 115 -1.81 -3.10 -9.95
C ARG A 115 -2.20 -3.07 -8.48
N GLY A 116 -2.21 -1.88 -7.89
CA GLY A 116 -2.56 -1.71 -6.47
C GLY A 116 -3.98 -2.19 -6.16
N GLN A 117 -4.96 -1.81 -6.98
CA GLN A 117 -6.35 -2.21 -6.79
C GLN A 117 -6.56 -3.72 -6.98
N ARG A 118 -5.84 -4.33 -7.94
CA ARG A 118 -5.87 -5.77 -8.16
C ARG A 118 -5.30 -6.57 -7.00
N VAL A 119 -4.35 -6.02 -6.24
CA VAL A 119 -3.77 -6.71 -5.07
C VAL A 119 -4.88 -7.11 -4.10
N PHE A 120 -5.72 -6.17 -3.68
CA PHE A 120 -6.80 -6.45 -2.73
C PHE A 120 -7.88 -7.38 -3.30
N SER A 121 -8.29 -7.15 -4.57
CA SER A 121 -9.31 -8.02 -5.20
C SER A 121 -8.80 -9.43 -5.44
N THR A 122 -7.51 -9.60 -5.78
CA THR A 122 -6.88 -10.91 -5.95
C THR A 122 -6.73 -11.60 -4.59
N ALA A 123 -6.31 -10.88 -3.56
CA ALA A 123 -6.23 -11.40 -2.20
C ALA A 123 -7.58 -11.94 -1.71
N LEU A 124 -8.66 -11.16 -1.90
CA LEU A 124 -10.03 -11.61 -1.59
C LEU A 124 -10.45 -12.85 -2.40
N ALA A 125 -10.03 -12.95 -3.67
CA ALA A 125 -10.33 -14.12 -4.48
C ALA A 125 -9.61 -15.40 -4.01
N MET A 126 -8.43 -15.25 -3.40
CA MET A 126 -7.62 -16.34 -2.85
C MET A 126 -8.05 -16.77 -1.45
N ALA A 127 -8.72 -15.90 -0.70
CA ALA A 127 -9.15 -16.16 0.68
C ALA A 127 -10.13 -17.34 0.75
N LYS A 128 -9.91 -18.21 1.74
CA LYS A 128 -10.75 -19.39 2.03
C LYS A 128 -11.49 -19.26 3.37
N GLU A 129 -10.88 -18.61 4.36
CA GLU A 129 -11.41 -18.48 5.73
C GLU A 129 -11.58 -17.03 6.14
N THR A 130 -10.51 -16.23 6.05
CA THR A 130 -10.47 -14.87 6.58
C THR A 130 -9.68 -13.92 5.70
N PHE A 131 -10.20 -12.73 5.52
CA PHE A 131 -9.49 -11.60 4.94
C PHE A 131 -9.58 -10.42 5.90
N ASN A 132 -8.45 -9.91 6.34
CA ASN A 132 -8.34 -8.70 7.16
C ASN A 132 -7.68 -7.57 6.36
N LEU A 133 -8.22 -6.37 6.46
CA LEU A 133 -7.68 -5.17 5.82
C LEU A 133 -7.66 -4.01 6.81
N LEU A 134 -6.52 -3.42 7.04
CA LEU A 134 -6.33 -2.16 7.75
C LEU A 134 -5.99 -1.05 6.75
N THR A 135 -6.72 0.05 6.78
CA THR A 135 -6.46 1.22 5.93
C THR A 135 -7.04 2.49 6.55
N PRO A 136 -6.29 3.60 6.65
CA PRO A 136 -6.81 4.86 7.21
C PRO A 136 -7.81 5.57 6.30
N TYR A 137 -7.69 5.37 4.98
CA TYR A 137 -8.56 5.99 4.00
C TYR A 137 -9.23 4.92 3.15
N TYR A 138 -10.56 4.97 3.10
CA TYR A 138 -11.39 3.92 2.53
C TYR A 138 -12.38 4.47 1.51
N VAL A 139 -12.12 4.20 0.24
CA VAL A 139 -13.02 4.52 -0.89
C VAL A 139 -12.95 3.34 -1.86
N PRO A 140 -13.69 2.25 -1.58
CA PRO A 140 -13.63 1.05 -2.40
C PRO A 140 -14.28 1.27 -3.76
N ASP A 141 -13.74 0.62 -4.78
CA ASP A 141 -14.38 0.58 -6.08
C ASP A 141 -15.38 -0.58 -6.20
N ARG A 142 -16.13 -0.57 -7.30
CA ARG A 142 -17.12 -1.63 -7.59
C ARG A 142 -16.48 -3.02 -7.67
N LYS A 143 -15.22 -3.13 -8.12
CA LYS A 143 -14.52 -4.42 -8.26
C LYS A 143 -14.17 -5.00 -6.89
N PHE A 144 -13.69 -4.15 -5.97
CA PHE A 144 -13.43 -4.57 -4.59
C PHE A 144 -14.73 -5.03 -3.91
N LEU A 145 -15.80 -4.24 -3.98
CA LEU A 145 -17.10 -4.61 -3.40
C LEU A 145 -17.67 -5.91 -4.00
N LYS A 146 -17.49 -6.12 -5.32
CA LYS A 146 -17.85 -7.40 -5.96
C LYS A 146 -17.01 -8.56 -5.40
N ALA A 147 -15.71 -8.35 -5.21
CA ALA A 147 -14.82 -9.36 -4.64
C ALA A 147 -15.20 -9.70 -3.19
N VAL A 148 -15.59 -8.71 -2.37
CA VAL A 148 -16.14 -8.93 -1.01
C VAL A 148 -17.38 -9.84 -1.07
N ARG A 149 -18.38 -9.51 -1.91
CA ARG A 149 -19.59 -10.33 -2.05
C ARG A 149 -19.27 -11.77 -2.45
N LEU A 150 -18.34 -11.96 -3.38
CA LEU A 150 -17.94 -13.29 -3.84
C LEU A 150 -17.19 -14.07 -2.75
N ALA A 151 -16.34 -13.41 -1.96
CA ALA A 151 -15.66 -14.00 -0.83
C ALA A 151 -16.66 -14.45 0.24
N ARG A 152 -17.62 -13.58 0.60
CA ARG A 152 -18.70 -13.92 1.54
C ARG A 152 -19.57 -15.08 1.10
N LYS A 153 -19.90 -15.17 -0.18
CA LYS A 153 -20.63 -16.34 -0.75
C LYS A 153 -19.87 -17.65 -0.59
N ARG A 154 -18.54 -17.60 -0.49
CA ARG A 154 -17.68 -18.76 -0.20
C ARG A 154 -17.52 -19.04 1.31
N GLY A 155 -18.13 -18.24 2.18
CA GLY A 155 -18.01 -18.37 3.63
C GLY A 155 -16.83 -17.60 4.25
N VAL A 156 -16.08 -16.83 3.47
CA VAL A 156 -14.93 -16.06 3.94
C VAL A 156 -15.38 -14.92 4.88
N LYS A 157 -14.76 -14.80 6.05
CA LYS A 157 -14.93 -13.65 6.94
C LYS A 157 -14.09 -12.48 6.43
N VAL A 158 -14.75 -11.38 6.06
CA VAL A 158 -14.09 -10.18 5.52
C VAL A 158 -14.15 -9.07 6.56
N ASN A 159 -13.02 -8.72 7.14
CA ASN A 159 -12.89 -7.73 8.20
C ASN A 159 -12.13 -6.49 7.70
N ILE A 160 -12.68 -5.30 7.91
CA ILE A 160 -12.10 -4.03 7.50
C ILE A 160 -11.94 -3.15 8.72
N PHE A 161 -10.71 -2.74 9.01
CA PHE A 161 -10.34 -1.91 10.16
C PHE A 161 -10.07 -0.49 9.68
N LEU A 162 -10.80 0.44 10.24
CA LEU A 162 -10.76 1.87 9.88
C LEU A 162 -10.62 2.71 11.15
N PRO A 163 -9.89 3.82 11.16
CA PRO A 163 -9.97 4.76 12.27
C PRO A 163 -11.37 5.40 12.32
N ARG A 164 -11.90 5.60 13.51
CA ARG A 164 -13.20 6.28 13.71
C ARG A 164 -13.18 7.71 13.20
N ARG A 165 -12.02 8.37 13.32
CA ARG A 165 -11.77 9.72 12.79
C ARG A 165 -10.47 9.75 12.02
N THR A 166 -10.44 10.52 10.92
CA THR A 166 -9.22 10.75 10.14
C THR A 166 -8.81 12.21 10.21
N ASP A 167 -7.56 12.51 9.87
CA ASP A 167 -7.05 13.88 9.79
C ASP A 167 -7.60 14.68 8.61
N VAL A 168 -8.29 14.03 7.69
CA VAL A 168 -8.89 14.62 6.48
C VAL A 168 -10.40 14.46 6.52
N ARG A 169 -11.12 15.47 7.06
CA ARG A 169 -12.57 15.44 7.22
C ARG A 169 -13.35 15.08 5.96
N LEU A 170 -12.91 15.57 4.79
CA LEU A 170 -13.53 15.23 3.51
C LEU A 170 -13.38 13.73 3.17
N ALA A 171 -12.21 13.16 3.43
CA ALA A 171 -11.99 11.73 3.21
C ALA A 171 -12.85 10.87 4.13
N GLU A 172 -13.04 11.29 5.38
CA GLU A 172 -13.94 10.66 6.34
C GLU A 172 -15.40 10.70 5.85
N LEU A 173 -15.87 11.87 5.42
CA LEU A 173 -17.23 12.03 4.91
C LEU A 173 -17.49 11.14 3.69
N ILE A 174 -16.53 11.08 2.76
CA ILE A 174 -16.62 10.19 1.60
C ILE A 174 -16.63 8.73 2.03
N ALA A 175 -15.75 8.33 2.97
CA ALA A 175 -15.69 6.94 3.46
C ALA A 175 -17.02 6.49 4.08
N ARG A 176 -17.68 7.36 4.85
CA ARG A 176 -18.99 7.08 5.48
C ARG A 176 -20.07 6.67 4.45
N ALA A 177 -20.06 7.27 3.25
CA ALA A 177 -20.97 6.90 2.18
C ALA A 177 -20.78 5.45 1.68
N TYR A 178 -19.63 4.84 1.97
CA TYR A 178 -19.33 3.46 1.57
C TYR A 178 -19.56 2.42 2.67
N TYR A 179 -19.77 2.82 3.92
CA TYR A 179 -19.87 1.86 5.03
C TYR A 179 -21.06 0.93 4.84
N ASP A 180 -22.23 1.49 4.60
CA ASP A 180 -23.46 0.72 4.40
C ASP A 180 -23.38 -0.23 3.17
N ILE A 181 -22.84 0.24 2.05
CA ILE A 181 -22.64 -0.58 0.85
C ILE A 181 -21.65 -1.73 1.12
N THR A 182 -20.62 -1.47 1.93
CA THR A 182 -19.59 -2.45 2.30
C THR A 182 -20.17 -3.52 3.21
N THR A 183 -20.94 -3.12 4.22
CA THR A 183 -21.62 -4.04 5.14
C THR A 183 -22.66 -4.90 4.42
N ARG A 184 -23.46 -4.31 3.52
CA ARG A 184 -24.37 -5.05 2.65
C ARG A 184 -23.65 -5.99 1.67
N ALA A 185 -22.40 -5.69 1.32
CA ALA A 185 -21.57 -6.62 0.56
C ALA A 185 -21.11 -7.82 1.39
N GLY A 186 -21.25 -7.76 2.72
CA GLY A 186 -20.95 -8.83 3.67
C GLY A 186 -19.61 -8.68 4.40
N ALA A 187 -19.01 -7.50 4.42
CA ALA A 187 -17.85 -7.23 5.26
C ALA A 187 -18.26 -6.69 6.63
N ASP A 188 -17.47 -7.04 7.64
CA ASP A 188 -17.56 -6.47 8.97
C ASP A 188 -16.60 -5.27 9.06
N ILE A 189 -17.07 -4.11 9.54
CA ILE A 189 -16.26 -2.91 9.70
C ILE A 189 -15.99 -2.70 11.20
N TYR A 190 -14.72 -2.58 11.55
CA TYR A 190 -14.20 -2.32 12.89
C TYR A 190 -13.67 -0.89 12.94
N PHE A 191 -14.19 -0.06 13.86
CA PHE A 191 -13.80 1.33 14.02
C PHE A 191 -12.84 1.51 15.19
N LEU A 192 -11.57 1.73 14.89
CA LEU A 192 -10.54 1.97 15.89
C LEU A 192 -10.72 3.36 16.52
N PRO A 193 -10.60 3.48 17.85
CA PRO A 193 -10.83 4.75 18.57
C PRO A 193 -9.85 5.83 18.14
N ASP A 194 -8.58 5.46 17.95
CA ASP A 194 -7.48 6.35 17.60
C ASP A 194 -7.17 6.33 16.10
N MET A 195 -6.39 7.34 15.65
CA MET A 195 -5.93 7.41 14.28
C MET A 195 -4.85 6.36 14.04
N HIS A 196 -5.24 5.25 13.45
CA HIS A 196 -4.34 4.22 12.97
C HIS A 196 -4.03 4.43 11.50
N HIS A 197 -2.78 4.77 11.18
CA HIS A 197 -2.36 5.09 9.81
C HIS A 197 -1.64 3.92 9.11
N GLY A 198 -1.58 2.75 9.71
CA GLY A 198 -1.07 1.51 9.10
C GLY A 198 -1.88 1.08 7.87
N LYS A 199 -1.22 0.44 6.92
CA LYS A 199 -1.82 -0.18 5.73
C LYS A 199 -1.30 -1.60 5.64
N ALA A 200 -2.19 -2.53 5.99
CA ALA A 200 -1.86 -3.95 6.04
C ALA A 200 -3.04 -4.81 5.63
N MET A 201 -2.76 -6.01 5.20
CA MET A 201 -3.79 -7.04 5.04
C MET A 201 -3.24 -8.42 5.38
N THR A 202 -4.12 -9.33 5.78
CA THR A 202 -3.85 -10.76 5.82
C THR A 202 -4.90 -11.55 5.04
N VAL A 203 -4.48 -12.70 4.52
CA VAL A 203 -5.36 -13.69 3.88
C VAL A 203 -5.10 -15.00 4.57
N ASP A 204 -6.08 -15.48 5.30
CA ASP A 204 -6.00 -16.71 6.08
C ASP A 204 -4.75 -16.69 7.00
N LYS A 205 -4.05 -17.82 7.09
CA LYS A 205 -2.73 -17.93 7.73
C LYS A 205 -1.57 -18.00 6.72
N ASN A 206 -1.82 -17.59 5.47
CA ASN A 206 -0.92 -17.89 4.35
C ASN A 206 -0.27 -16.67 3.71
N LEU A 207 -0.85 -15.49 3.86
CA LEU A 207 -0.36 -14.29 3.19
C LEU A 207 -0.55 -13.07 4.08
N GLY A 208 0.52 -12.31 4.27
CA GLY A 208 0.51 -10.98 4.83
C GLY A 208 0.97 -9.92 3.81
N MET A 209 0.58 -8.67 4.03
CA MET A 209 1.10 -7.52 3.28
C MET A 209 1.14 -6.30 4.17
N VAL A 210 2.23 -5.56 4.10
CA VAL A 210 2.40 -4.22 4.71
C VAL A 210 2.89 -3.25 3.64
N GLY A 211 2.41 -2.00 3.66
CA GLY A 211 2.84 -1.02 2.67
C GLY A 211 2.32 0.39 2.89
N SER A 212 2.38 1.19 1.83
CA SER A 212 1.89 2.57 1.84
C SER A 212 0.52 2.74 1.16
N MET A 213 -0.03 1.70 0.56
CA MET A 213 -1.24 1.73 -0.27
C MET A 213 -2.52 1.86 0.55
N ASN A 214 -3.31 2.90 0.31
CA ASN A 214 -4.67 3.01 0.82
C ASN A 214 -5.67 2.39 -0.16
N LEU A 215 -6.82 1.92 0.33
CA LEU A 215 -7.91 1.48 -0.53
C LEU A 215 -8.70 2.69 -1.05
N THR A 216 -8.08 3.47 -1.93
CA THR A 216 -8.67 4.67 -2.55
C THR A 216 -8.30 4.78 -4.02
N PRO A 217 -9.15 5.36 -4.89
CA PRO A 217 -8.80 5.62 -6.29
C PRO A 217 -7.53 6.46 -6.45
N ARG A 218 -7.29 7.40 -5.53
CA ARG A 218 -6.10 8.26 -5.55
C ARG A 218 -4.81 7.45 -5.39
N SER A 219 -4.78 6.50 -4.45
CA SER A 219 -3.62 5.63 -4.21
C SER A 219 -3.26 4.83 -5.47
N PHE A 220 -4.28 4.34 -6.19
CA PHE A 220 -4.06 3.49 -7.35
C PHE A 220 -3.78 4.23 -8.65
N SER A 221 -4.34 5.44 -8.82
CA SER A 221 -4.30 6.17 -10.09
C SER A 221 -3.30 7.33 -10.13
N HIS A 222 -2.92 7.88 -8.97
CA HIS A 222 -2.15 9.11 -8.89
C HIS A 222 -0.92 9.05 -8.00
N GLN A 223 -0.75 7.98 -7.20
CA GLN A 223 0.35 7.89 -6.25
C GLN A 223 1.32 6.76 -6.61
N GLU A 224 2.60 7.03 -6.40
CA GLU A 224 3.61 5.98 -6.35
C GLU A 224 3.56 5.34 -4.96
N GLU A 225 3.37 4.02 -4.93
CA GLU A 225 3.22 3.26 -3.70
C GLU A 225 4.25 2.13 -3.61
N SER A 226 4.49 1.66 -2.41
CA SER A 226 5.33 0.50 -2.15
C SER A 226 4.71 -0.39 -1.09
N GLY A 227 5.01 -1.68 -1.17
CA GLY A 227 4.60 -2.66 -0.18
C GLY A 227 5.42 -3.93 -0.30
N VAL A 228 5.29 -4.77 0.69
CA VAL A 228 5.81 -6.14 0.70
C VAL A 228 4.68 -7.07 1.07
N SER A 229 4.43 -8.08 0.25
CA SER A 229 3.63 -9.23 0.64
C SER A 229 4.56 -10.39 0.99
N PHE A 230 4.17 -11.20 1.95
CA PHE A 230 4.95 -12.30 2.48
C PHE A 230 4.08 -13.51 2.81
N THR A 231 4.70 -14.69 2.67
CA THR A 231 4.10 -15.99 3.00
C THR A 231 4.87 -16.70 4.10
N ASP A 232 5.77 -16.00 4.76
CA ASP A 232 6.45 -16.49 5.95
C ASP A 232 5.46 -16.63 7.09
N SER A 233 5.39 -17.83 7.69
CA SER A 233 4.38 -18.16 8.70
C SER A 233 4.51 -17.30 9.96
N GLU A 234 5.72 -17.05 10.44
CA GLU A 234 5.97 -16.25 11.64
C GLU A 234 5.50 -14.80 11.43
N MET A 235 5.87 -14.19 10.30
CA MET A 235 5.43 -12.83 9.94
C MET A 235 3.91 -12.74 9.74
N VAL A 236 3.29 -13.77 9.16
CA VAL A 236 1.83 -13.81 8.95
C VAL A 236 1.10 -13.97 10.28
N ASP A 237 1.60 -14.81 11.18
CA ASP A 237 1.01 -15.03 12.50
C ASP A 237 1.14 -13.77 13.37
N GLU A 238 2.28 -13.07 13.34
CA GLU A 238 2.48 -11.78 14.01
C GLU A 238 1.48 -10.73 13.51
N LEU A 239 1.27 -10.64 12.18
CA LEU A 239 0.32 -9.71 11.62
C LEU A 239 -1.14 -10.09 11.93
N ASN A 240 -1.48 -11.38 11.99
CA ASN A 240 -2.80 -11.85 12.42
C ASN A 240 -3.03 -11.58 13.91
N ALA A 241 -2.01 -11.73 14.77
CA ALA A 241 -2.09 -11.36 16.18
C ALA A 241 -2.41 -9.86 16.35
N LEU A 242 -1.76 -9.00 15.56
CA LEU A 242 -2.09 -7.57 15.53
C LEU A 242 -3.56 -7.33 15.14
N PHE A 243 -4.08 -7.99 14.10
CA PHE A 243 -5.49 -7.86 13.72
C PHE A 243 -6.46 -8.32 14.81
N ASN A 244 -6.09 -9.33 15.59
CA ASN A 244 -6.88 -9.78 16.75
C ASN A 244 -6.89 -8.73 17.87
N ASP A 245 -5.75 -8.10 18.17
CA ASP A 245 -5.66 -6.98 19.10
C ASP A 245 -6.51 -5.80 18.64
N LEU A 246 -6.38 -5.40 17.37
CA LEU A 246 -7.18 -4.31 16.80
C LEU A 246 -8.69 -4.59 16.88
N ARG A 247 -9.11 -5.85 16.75
CA ARG A 247 -10.52 -6.24 16.90
C ARG A 247 -11.03 -6.07 18.33
N GLN A 248 -10.18 -6.33 19.32
CA GLN A 248 -10.55 -6.14 20.74
C GLN A 248 -10.64 -4.65 21.12
N ARG A 249 -9.88 -3.79 20.44
CA ARG A 249 -9.84 -2.34 20.66
C ARG A 249 -10.96 -1.58 19.91
N ALA A 250 -11.64 -2.21 18.96
CA ALA A 250 -12.67 -1.59 18.12
C ALA A 250 -14.04 -1.65 18.80
#